data_813c7280a211ff13c2df6da1ba198a88
#
_entry.id   813c7280a211ff13c2df6da1ba198a88
#
_cell.length_a   1.000
_cell.length_b   1.000
_cell.length_c   1.000
_cell.angle_alpha   90.00
_cell.angle_beta   90.00
_cell.angle_gamma   90.00
#
_symmetry.space_group_name_H-M   'P 1'
#
loop_
_entity.id
_entity.type
_entity.pdbx_description
1 polymer ?
#
loop_
_entity_poly.entity_id
_entity_poly.type
_entity_poly.pdbx_seq_one_letter_code
_entity_poly.pdbx_strand_id
1 'polypeptide(L)'
;MHDINDRMSRRRFLTLAGGFTLALAAGCSSRKAAETVTRPIQKAVQSLAGIQTLDARFVRQIITADSRTSRTIMWQSDEPQEGALVEWRAEDGGKSVTVPAESEHYTDDGQNVWLHSARIEGLAPGRAYTYRLVEGESATGWYALRAENGGAFKALIFPDSQSSDYSDWTSLVEGAVQRNPDAAFFVNMGDLVDNGEDQYQWNAWFDAVEELIGRVPFAPVMGNHETYDRSWTERLPLAYLALFDVPGNGSDEFPRYYYSFDFGDVHFVVLNTVWQEIDDIVPGLRDEQLAWLPQDIAASDKKWTVVLTHRDVLHYRIAGRPERLEGISEEGVAFMPLFEELGVDAVLTAHLHTYRNRGHIRDFEHDPTGPLYILTGVAGNVRYPGLWLDHALDEFIAPQPETDNYLTLEASPDALRFRCFLPDGSCIDDVTVRK
;
A
#
# COMPACT_ATOMS: atom_id res chain seq x y z
N MET A 1 53.90 22.81 -12.95
CA MET A 1 53.58 22.87 -11.54
C MET A 1 52.69 24.07 -11.33
N HIS A 2 51.37 23.90 -11.41
CA HIS A 2 50.39 24.87 -10.96
C HIS A 2 49.30 24.12 -10.25
N ASP A 3 49.31 24.33 -8.95
CA ASP A 3 48.36 23.83 -7.98
C ASP A 3 47.08 24.65 -8.11
N ILE A 4 45.95 24.02 -8.48
CA ILE A 4 44.66 24.70 -8.51
C ILE A 4 43.80 24.01 -7.46
N ASN A 5 44.00 24.44 -6.21
CA ASN A 5 43.08 24.20 -5.11
C ASN A 5 41.95 25.26 -5.18
N ASP A 6 40.93 25.01 -5.99
CA ASP A 6 39.80 25.94 -6.09
C ASP A 6 38.79 25.62 -4.93
N ARG A 7 39.11 26.12 -3.76
CA ARG A 7 38.18 26.15 -2.61
C ARG A 7 37.10 27.19 -2.94
N MET A 8 35.89 26.68 -3.17
CA MET A 8 34.71 27.52 -3.35
C MET A 8 34.64 28.59 -2.26
N SER A 9 34.62 29.88 -2.62
CA SER A 9 34.64 30.98 -1.66
C SER A 9 33.34 31.00 -0.83
N ARG A 10 33.44 31.38 0.45
CA ARG A 10 32.29 31.58 1.35
C ARG A 10 31.16 32.44 0.73
N ARG A 11 31.51 33.35 -0.16
CA ARG A 11 30.58 34.20 -0.89
C ARG A 11 29.70 33.41 -1.89
N ARG A 12 30.26 32.44 -2.62
CA ARG A 12 29.50 31.57 -3.55
C ARG A 12 28.58 30.64 -2.77
N PHE A 13 29.02 30.11 -1.62
CA PHE A 13 28.20 29.30 -0.73
C PHE A 13 27.00 30.08 -0.18
N LEU A 14 27.22 31.33 0.26
CA LEU A 14 26.14 32.21 0.78
C LEU A 14 25.17 32.66 -0.33
N THR A 15 25.62 32.79 -1.57
CA THR A 15 24.73 33.12 -2.70
C THR A 15 23.83 31.93 -3.09
N LEU A 16 24.33 30.70 -3.00
CA LEU A 16 23.54 29.48 -3.21
C LEU A 16 22.56 29.24 -2.05
N ALA A 17 23.00 29.44 -0.80
CA ALA A 17 22.15 29.33 0.37
C ALA A 17 21.08 30.46 0.44
N GLY A 18 21.41 31.67 0.00
CA GLY A 18 20.47 32.80 -0.08
C GLY A 18 19.39 32.62 -1.17
N GLY A 19 19.70 31.91 -2.26
CA GLY A 19 18.73 31.51 -3.29
C GLY A 19 17.69 30.52 -2.75
N PHE A 20 18.10 29.66 -1.85
CA PHE A 20 17.24 28.66 -1.20
C PHE A 20 16.19 29.29 -0.26
N THR A 21 16.59 30.31 0.49
CA THR A 21 15.69 31.04 1.40
C THR A 21 14.68 31.92 0.66
N LEU A 22 15.01 32.43 -0.50
CA LEU A 22 14.10 33.26 -1.32
C LEU A 22 13.06 32.43 -2.08
N ALA A 23 13.37 31.20 -2.47
CA ALA A 23 12.41 30.28 -3.10
C ALA A 23 11.33 29.79 -2.11
N LEU A 24 11.68 29.62 -0.84
CA LEU A 24 10.74 29.28 0.24
C LEU A 24 9.84 30.46 0.67
N ALA A 25 10.31 31.71 0.47
CA ALA A 25 9.55 32.90 0.86
C ALA A 25 8.58 33.39 -0.25
N ALA A 26 8.69 32.89 -1.47
CA ALA A 26 7.91 33.36 -2.62
C ALA A 26 6.64 32.55 -2.88
N GLY A 27 6.07 31.86 -1.91
CA GLY A 27 4.70 31.31 -1.94
C GLY A 27 4.24 30.71 -3.28
N CYS A 28 5.13 30.12 -4.07
CA CYS A 28 4.78 29.55 -5.37
C CYS A 28 4.25 28.13 -5.22
N SER A 29 2.98 28.03 -5.41
CA SER A 29 2.13 26.87 -5.36
C SER A 29 2.36 25.87 -6.50
N SER A 30 3.53 25.27 -6.60
CA SER A 30 3.66 23.99 -7.26
C SER A 30 4.85 23.23 -6.68
N ARG A 31 4.58 22.20 -5.91
CA ARG A 31 5.57 21.21 -5.48
C ARG A 31 6.40 20.70 -6.67
N LYS A 32 5.79 20.53 -7.83
CA LYS A 32 6.45 20.15 -9.08
C LYS A 32 7.60 21.08 -9.47
N ALA A 33 7.44 22.39 -9.27
CA ALA A 33 8.52 23.37 -9.51
C ALA A 33 9.61 23.30 -8.42
N ALA A 34 9.24 22.98 -7.19
CA ALA A 34 10.19 22.80 -6.09
C ALA A 34 11.03 21.53 -6.28
N GLU A 35 10.46 20.40 -6.62
CA GLU A 35 11.17 19.13 -6.89
C GLU A 35 12.10 19.22 -8.09
N THR A 36 11.65 19.83 -9.21
CA THR A 36 12.46 20.02 -10.41
C THR A 36 13.69 20.90 -10.15
N VAL A 37 13.65 21.77 -9.15
CA VAL A 37 14.76 22.68 -8.81
C VAL A 37 15.60 22.15 -7.64
N THR A 38 15.00 21.51 -6.64
CA THR A 38 15.73 21.08 -5.43
C THR A 38 16.60 19.84 -5.67
N ARG A 39 16.12 18.87 -6.44
CA ARG A 39 16.88 17.63 -6.74
C ARG A 39 18.17 17.86 -7.52
N PRO A 40 18.18 18.58 -8.65
CA PRO A 40 19.45 18.90 -9.33
C PRO A 40 20.43 19.63 -8.43
N ILE A 41 19.93 20.51 -7.54
CA ILE A 41 20.78 21.23 -6.58
C ILE A 41 21.33 20.29 -5.51
N GLN A 42 20.53 19.38 -4.98
CA GLN A 42 20.98 18.37 -4.03
C GLN A 42 22.01 17.42 -4.64
N LYS A 43 21.75 16.88 -5.84
CA LYS A 43 22.72 16.06 -6.60
C LYS A 43 24.01 16.83 -6.85
N ALA A 44 23.94 18.11 -7.23
CA ALA A 44 25.11 18.94 -7.47
C ALA A 44 25.89 19.23 -6.18
N VAL A 45 25.21 19.48 -5.06
CA VAL A 45 25.86 19.71 -3.75
C VAL A 45 26.52 18.44 -3.24
N GLN A 46 25.89 17.28 -3.39
CA GLN A 46 26.45 15.98 -3.01
C GLN A 46 27.63 15.59 -3.87
N SER A 47 27.56 15.81 -5.19
CA SER A 47 28.67 15.61 -6.12
C SER A 47 29.88 16.52 -5.80
N LEU A 48 29.64 17.78 -5.44
CA LEU A 48 30.68 18.70 -5.01
C LEU A 48 31.30 18.32 -3.65
N ALA A 49 30.57 17.59 -2.81
CA ALA A 49 31.06 17.06 -1.54
C ALA A 49 31.81 15.72 -1.69
N GLY A 50 31.87 15.15 -2.89
CA GLY A 50 32.49 13.83 -3.16
C GLY A 50 31.70 12.66 -2.56
N ILE A 51 30.42 12.87 -2.22
CA ILE A 51 29.52 11.82 -1.72
C ILE A 51 28.81 11.23 -2.93
N GLN A 52 29.24 10.05 -3.35
CA GLN A 52 28.48 9.26 -4.33
C GLN A 52 27.30 8.60 -3.60
N THR A 53 26.14 9.22 -3.71
CA THR A 53 24.89 8.60 -3.26
C THR A 53 24.24 7.88 -4.44
N LEU A 54 23.77 6.67 -4.20
CA LEU A 54 23.01 5.92 -5.18
C LEU A 54 21.73 6.67 -5.55
N ASP A 55 21.40 6.74 -6.82
CA ASP A 55 20.12 7.26 -7.30
C ASP A 55 19.01 6.22 -7.03
N ALA A 56 18.43 6.28 -5.85
CA ALA A 56 17.36 5.38 -5.43
C ALA A 56 16.26 6.18 -4.75
N ARG A 57 15.04 5.99 -5.24
CA ARG A 57 13.82 6.64 -4.73
C ARG A 57 12.77 5.61 -4.40
N PHE A 58 11.87 5.97 -3.48
CA PHE A 58 10.73 5.15 -3.11
C PHE A 58 11.13 3.70 -2.83
N VAL A 59 12.18 3.57 -2.00
CA VAL A 59 12.65 2.27 -1.52
C VAL A 59 11.55 1.66 -0.68
N ARG A 60 11.10 0.46 -1.06
CA ARG A 60 9.93 -0.18 -0.47
C ARG A 60 10.13 -1.67 -0.24
N GLN A 61 9.54 -2.14 0.84
CA GLN A 61 9.38 -3.56 1.11
C GLN A 61 7.97 -3.98 0.69
N ILE A 62 7.86 -4.99 -0.15
CA ILE A 62 6.59 -5.58 -0.55
C ILE A 62 6.43 -6.92 0.14
N ILE A 63 5.20 -7.22 0.58
CA ILE A 63 4.84 -8.49 1.19
C ILE A 63 5.19 -9.65 0.23
N THR A 64 5.51 -10.81 0.77
CA THR A 64 5.73 -12.04 -0.02
C THR A 64 4.78 -13.12 0.48
N ALA A 65 4.53 -14.14 -0.32
CA ALA A 65 3.65 -15.25 0.08
C ALA A 65 4.03 -15.85 1.45
N ASP A 66 5.34 -15.96 1.73
CA ASP A 66 5.88 -16.31 3.06
C ASP A 66 6.79 -15.20 3.60
N SER A 67 6.24 -14.34 4.45
CA SER A 67 6.96 -13.24 5.09
C SER A 67 7.93 -13.66 6.19
N ARG A 68 7.94 -14.95 6.57
CA ARG A 68 8.87 -15.52 7.56
C ARG A 68 10.26 -15.72 6.97
N THR A 69 10.33 -16.01 5.68
CA THR A 69 11.57 -16.44 5.02
C THR A 69 12.00 -15.57 3.86
N SER A 70 11.15 -14.67 3.39
CA SER A 70 11.44 -13.83 2.23
C SER A 70 10.89 -12.41 2.31
N ARG A 71 11.42 -11.53 1.45
CA ARG A 71 10.99 -10.13 1.29
C ARG A 71 11.33 -9.62 -0.10
N THR A 72 10.41 -8.96 -0.77
CA THR A 72 10.70 -8.21 -1.99
C THR A 72 11.11 -6.78 -1.64
N ILE A 73 12.21 -6.32 -2.20
CA ILE A 73 12.71 -4.94 -2.09
C ILE A 73 12.64 -4.32 -3.46
N MET A 74 11.95 -3.18 -3.56
CA MET A 74 11.84 -2.42 -4.80
C MET A 74 12.30 -0.99 -4.60
N TRP A 75 12.75 -0.37 -5.69
CA TRP A 75 13.06 1.07 -5.75
C TRP A 75 12.99 1.54 -7.20
N GLN A 76 13.12 2.84 -7.41
CA GLN A 76 13.24 3.43 -8.74
C GLN A 76 14.42 4.37 -8.85
N SER A 77 14.94 4.52 -10.06
CA SER A 77 16.01 5.47 -10.43
C SER A 77 15.67 6.20 -11.72
N ASP A 78 16.30 7.36 -11.92
CA ASP A 78 16.13 8.14 -13.16
C ASP A 78 16.94 7.52 -14.32
N GLU A 79 18.06 6.86 -14.02
CA GLU A 79 18.96 6.24 -14.99
C GLU A 79 19.06 4.72 -14.79
N PRO A 80 19.42 3.94 -15.83
CA PRO A 80 19.61 2.52 -15.68
C PRO A 80 20.74 2.21 -14.68
N GLN A 81 20.55 1.19 -13.86
CA GLN A 81 21.54 0.76 -12.87
C GLN A 81 22.05 -0.63 -13.22
N GLU A 82 23.21 -0.69 -13.91
CA GLU A 82 23.82 -1.95 -14.28
C GLU A 82 24.46 -2.65 -13.08
N GLY A 83 23.99 -3.87 -12.79
CA GLY A 83 24.50 -4.65 -11.66
C GLY A 83 24.03 -4.15 -10.29
N ALA A 84 22.91 -3.44 -10.24
CA ALA A 84 22.27 -3.08 -8.99
C ALA A 84 21.92 -4.32 -8.16
N LEU A 85 22.09 -4.24 -6.86
CA LEU A 85 21.82 -5.35 -5.94
C LEU A 85 21.33 -4.84 -4.58
N VAL A 86 20.69 -5.74 -3.84
CA VAL A 86 20.39 -5.56 -2.42
C VAL A 86 21.45 -6.31 -1.61
N GLU A 87 22.15 -5.59 -0.73
CA GLU A 87 23.00 -6.18 0.30
C GLU A 87 22.24 -6.22 1.61
N TRP A 88 22.19 -7.39 2.25
CA TRP A 88 21.51 -7.54 3.53
C TRP A 88 22.31 -8.39 4.52
N ARG A 89 22.07 -8.19 5.80
CA ARG A 89 22.71 -8.94 6.89
C ARG A 89 21.86 -8.94 8.15
N ALA A 90 22.11 -9.88 9.02
CA ALA A 90 21.51 -9.88 10.34
C ALA A 90 21.98 -8.66 11.17
N GLU A 91 21.09 -8.05 11.93
CA GLU A 91 21.38 -6.87 12.75
C GLU A 91 22.40 -7.19 13.88
N ASP A 92 22.34 -8.41 14.42
CA ASP A 92 23.26 -8.91 15.46
C ASP A 92 24.65 -9.28 14.94
N GLY A 93 24.94 -9.05 13.66
CA GLY A 93 26.20 -9.34 12.99
C GLY A 93 26.10 -10.55 12.05
N GLY A 94 27.15 -10.75 11.26
CA GLY A 94 27.22 -11.81 10.28
C GLY A 94 27.79 -11.33 8.95
N LYS A 95 27.95 -12.25 8.01
CA LYS A 95 28.33 -11.90 6.64
C LYS A 95 27.15 -11.26 5.94
N SER A 96 27.42 -10.21 5.18
CA SER A 96 26.47 -9.70 4.21
C SER A 96 26.22 -10.73 3.12
N VAL A 97 24.97 -10.78 2.68
CA VAL A 97 24.51 -11.54 1.51
C VAL A 97 24.04 -10.52 0.48
N THR A 98 24.27 -10.81 -0.79
CA THR A 98 23.83 -9.94 -1.89
C THR A 98 22.86 -10.68 -2.78
N VAL A 99 21.85 -9.96 -3.27
CA VAL A 99 20.87 -10.45 -4.24
C VAL A 99 20.83 -9.46 -5.41
N PRO A 100 21.05 -9.92 -6.65
CA PRO A 100 20.93 -9.05 -7.81
C PRO A 100 19.50 -8.56 -7.99
N ALA A 101 19.33 -7.33 -8.46
CA ALA A 101 18.05 -6.80 -8.83
C ALA A 101 17.73 -7.09 -10.30
N GLU A 102 16.49 -7.38 -10.57
CA GLU A 102 15.89 -7.26 -11.91
C GLU A 102 15.53 -5.81 -12.14
N SER A 103 15.72 -5.33 -13.36
CA SER A 103 15.49 -3.92 -13.70
C SER A 103 14.62 -3.83 -14.94
N GLU A 104 13.58 -3.03 -14.86
CA GLU A 104 12.64 -2.80 -15.95
C GLU A 104 12.52 -1.30 -16.23
N HIS A 105 12.51 -0.94 -17.51
CA HIS A 105 12.28 0.42 -17.95
C HIS A 105 10.78 0.70 -17.97
N TYR A 106 10.34 1.66 -17.18
CA TYR A 106 8.94 2.04 -17.04
C TYR A 106 8.67 3.44 -17.62
N THR A 107 7.67 3.52 -18.49
CA THR A 107 7.21 4.77 -19.10
C THR A 107 5.70 4.87 -19.05
N ASP A 108 5.18 5.88 -18.37
CA ASP A 108 3.76 6.24 -18.33
C ASP A 108 3.63 7.71 -17.91
N ASP A 109 2.59 8.44 -18.34
CA ASP A 109 2.39 9.88 -18.06
C ASP A 109 3.66 10.75 -18.18
N GLY A 110 4.46 10.51 -19.21
CA GLY A 110 5.72 11.21 -19.40
C GLY A 110 6.82 10.89 -18.39
N GLN A 111 6.62 9.92 -17.50
CA GLN A 111 7.68 9.34 -16.70
C GLN A 111 8.59 8.49 -17.57
N ASN A 112 9.86 8.50 -17.23
CA ASN A 112 10.91 7.72 -17.87
C ASN A 112 11.88 7.31 -16.76
N VAL A 113 11.56 6.20 -16.08
CA VAL A 113 12.30 5.74 -14.91
C VAL A 113 12.61 4.25 -15.02
N TRP A 114 13.55 3.80 -14.23
CA TRP A 114 13.88 2.40 -14.07
C TRP A 114 13.32 1.89 -12.74
N LEU A 115 12.58 0.79 -12.80
CA LEU A 115 12.08 0.08 -11.63
C LEU A 115 12.99 -1.11 -11.38
N HIS A 116 13.36 -1.31 -10.13
CA HIS A 116 14.22 -2.38 -9.69
C HIS A 116 13.50 -3.23 -8.65
N SER A 117 13.63 -4.54 -8.76
CA SER A 117 13.08 -5.51 -7.81
C SER A 117 14.13 -6.56 -7.46
N ALA A 118 14.29 -6.86 -6.17
CA ALA A 118 15.17 -7.91 -5.67
C ALA A 118 14.48 -8.69 -4.57
N ARG A 119 14.46 -10.03 -4.68
CA ARG A 119 13.84 -10.90 -3.69
C ARG A 119 14.88 -11.45 -2.73
N ILE A 120 14.84 -11.01 -1.49
CA ILE A 120 15.59 -11.59 -0.38
C ILE A 120 14.91 -12.90 0.01
N GLU A 121 15.70 -13.97 0.14
CA GLU A 121 15.27 -15.29 0.59
C GLU A 121 16.18 -15.81 1.71
N GLY A 122 15.71 -16.82 2.45
CA GLY A 122 16.49 -17.45 3.52
C GLY A 122 16.56 -16.62 4.81
N LEU A 123 15.61 -15.73 5.02
CA LEU A 123 15.42 -15.07 6.32
C LEU A 123 15.08 -16.12 7.38
N ALA A 124 15.59 -15.95 8.59
CA ALA A 124 15.20 -16.76 9.73
C ALA A 124 14.01 -16.12 10.45
N PRO A 125 12.95 -16.86 10.74
CA PRO A 125 11.76 -16.33 11.40
C PRO A 125 12.08 -15.55 12.67
N GLY A 126 11.45 -14.39 12.84
CA GLY A 126 11.59 -13.50 14.01
C GLY A 126 12.91 -12.75 14.11
N ARG A 127 13.86 -12.96 13.20
CA ARG A 127 15.15 -12.29 13.26
C ARG A 127 15.10 -10.91 12.63
N ALA A 128 15.82 -9.96 13.21
CA ALA A 128 16.01 -8.62 12.68
C ALA A 128 17.22 -8.58 11.73
N TYR A 129 17.06 -7.84 10.65
CA TYR A 129 18.03 -7.66 9.58
C TYR A 129 18.13 -6.19 9.20
N THR A 130 19.19 -5.84 8.50
CA THR A 130 19.30 -4.58 7.77
C THR A 130 19.63 -4.86 6.31
N TYR A 131 19.15 -4.02 5.42
CA TYR A 131 19.46 -4.07 4.00
C TYR A 131 19.82 -2.69 3.46
N ARG A 132 20.54 -2.66 2.36
CA ARG A 132 20.82 -1.45 1.58
C ARG A 132 20.90 -1.78 0.09
N LEU A 133 20.73 -0.77 -0.73
CA LEU A 133 20.90 -0.86 -2.17
C LEU A 133 22.33 -0.51 -2.53
N VAL A 134 22.89 -1.22 -3.52
CA VAL A 134 24.29 -1.06 -3.95
C VAL A 134 24.36 -1.12 -5.46
N GLU A 135 25.14 -0.22 -6.06
CA GLU A 135 25.56 -0.25 -7.46
C GLU A 135 27.03 0.19 -7.55
N GLY A 136 27.89 -0.69 -8.01
CA GLY A 136 29.34 -0.44 -8.05
C GLY A 136 29.89 -0.08 -6.67
N GLU A 137 30.43 1.14 -6.52
CA GLU A 137 30.96 1.68 -5.25
C GLU A 137 29.92 2.51 -4.48
N SER A 138 28.74 2.77 -5.06
CA SER A 138 27.68 3.59 -4.47
C SER A 138 26.71 2.72 -3.67
N ALA A 139 26.21 3.24 -2.54
CA ALA A 139 25.21 2.56 -1.74
C ALA A 139 24.31 3.54 -1.00
N THR A 140 23.09 3.08 -0.67
CA THR A 140 22.20 3.81 0.25
C THR A 140 22.64 3.65 1.71
N GLY A 141 21.97 4.36 2.63
CA GLY A 141 21.95 4.00 4.05
C GLY A 141 21.32 2.62 4.28
N TRP A 142 21.44 2.12 5.51
CA TRP A 142 20.83 0.86 5.89
C TRP A 142 19.37 1.05 6.32
N TYR A 143 18.48 0.21 5.80
CA TYR A 143 17.09 0.11 6.17
C TYR A 143 16.88 -1.09 7.10
N ALA A 144 15.91 -0.99 8.00
CA ALA A 144 15.51 -2.11 8.85
C ALA A 144 14.64 -3.11 8.07
N LEU A 145 14.78 -4.40 8.39
CA LEU A 145 13.92 -5.48 7.89
C LEU A 145 13.70 -6.47 9.03
N ARG A 146 12.46 -6.87 9.25
CA ARG A 146 12.12 -7.94 10.20
C ARG A 146 11.44 -9.08 9.48
N ALA A 147 11.94 -10.29 9.69
CA ALA A 147 11.25 -11.51 9.32
C ALA A 147 10.08 -11.74 10.29
N GLU A 148 8.97 -12.21 9.79
CA GLU A 148 7.80 -12.57 10.59
C GLU A 148 8.15 -13.75 11.53
N ASN A 149 7.56 -13.83 12.72
CA ASN A 149 7.96 -14.76 13.78
C ASN A 149 6.98 -15.92 14.06
N GLY A 150 5.86 -15.99 13.34
CA GLY A 150 4.79 -16.99 13.55
C GLY A 150 3.90 -16.71 14.77
N GLY A 151 4.05 -15.56 15.42
CA GLY A 151 3.29 -15.20 16.61
C GLY A 151 2.23 -14.14 16.39
N ALA A 152 1.77 -13.55 17.48
CA ALA A 152 0.86 -12.41 17.44
C ALA A 152 1.53 -11.21 16.74
N PHE A 153 0.75 -10.45 16.01
CA PHE A 153 1.21 -9.27 15.29
C PHE A 153 0.15 -8.15 15.28
N LYS A 154 0.58 -6.97 14.90
CA LYS A 154 -0.28 -5.83 14.58
C LYS A 154 -0.03 -5.39 13.14
N ALA A 155 -1.09 -5.21 12.37
CA ALA A 155 -1.05 -4.57 11.06
C ALA A 155 -1.78 -3.22 11.08
N LEU A 156 -1.33 -2.27 10.24
CA LEU A 156 -2.06 -1.05 9.92
C LEU A 156 -2.85 -1.27 8.64
N ILE A 157 -4.10 -0.84 8.62
CA ILE A 157 -4.96 -0.92 7.44
C ILE A 157 -5.47 0.49 7.15
N PHE A 158 -5.09 0.99 6.00
CA PHE A 158 -5.52 2.29 5.50
C PHE A 158 -6.56 2.08 4.40
N PRO A 159 -7.73 2.72 4.49
CA PRO A 159 -8.70 2.73 3.40
C PRO A 159 -8.21 3.59 2.23
N ASP A 160 -9.13 3.96 1.33
CA ASP A 160 -8.92 4.79 0.14
C ASP A 160 -8.11 6.06 0.48
N SER A 161 -6.92 6.17 -0.08
CA SER A 161 -5.99 7.28 0.18
C SER A 161 -5.94 8.31 -0.95
N GLN A 162 -6.75 8.13 -2.00
CA GLN A 162 -6.86 9.07 -3.10
C GLN A 162 -7.11 10.49 -2.62
N SER A 163 -6.38 11.44 -3.18
CA SER A 163 -6.36 12.80 -2.67
C SER A 163 -6.01 13.80 -3.77
N SER A 164 -6.47 15.05 -3.59
CA SER A 164 -6.09 16.14 -4.46
C SER A 164 -4.68 16.67 -4.16
N ASP A 165 -4.24 16.63 -2.90
CA ASP A 165 -2.93 17.17 -2.46
C ASP A 165 -2.13 16.28 -1.50
N TYR A 166 -2.68 15.15 -1.06
CA TYR A 166 -2.07 14.15 -0.17
C TYR A 166 -1.63 14.65 1.21
N SER A 167 -2.00 15.87 1.63
CA SER A 167 -1.62 16.39 2.96
C SER A 167 -2.33 15.66 4.10
N ASP A 168 -3.61 15.34 3.93
CA ASP A 168 -4.40 14.57 4.90
C ASP A 168 -3.84 13.15 5.01
N TRP A 169 -3.57 12.50 3.86
CA TRP A 169 -2.92 11.19 3.80
C TRP A 169 -1.58 11.17 4.55
N THR A 170 -0.69 12.12 4.28
CA THR A 170 0.61 12.24 4.97
C THR A 170 0.42 12.34 6.48
N SER A 171 -0.47 13.23 6.93
CA SER A 171 -0.72 13.45 8.36
C SER A 171 -1.30 12.22 9.05
N LEU A 172 -2.19 11.49 8.37
CA LEU A 172 -2.79 10.27 8.89
C LEU A 172 -1.74 9.15 9.05
N VAL A 173 -0.91 8.93 8.03
CA VAL A 173 0.16 7.91 8.07
C VAL A 173 1.15 8.22 9.18
N GLU A 174 1.67 9.45 9.26
CA GLU A 174 2.60 9.86 10.32
C GLU A 174 2.01 9.61 11.71
N GLY A 175 0.76 10.03 11.93
CA GLY A 175 0.06 9.81 13.20
C GLY A 175 -0.17 8.34 13.53
N ALA A 176 -0.57 7.53 12.55
CA ALA A 176 -0.80 6.11 12.71
C ALA A 176 0.50 5.36 13.06
N VAL A 177 1.59 5.64 12.33
CA VAL A 177 2.92 5.04 12.58
C VAL A 177 3.47 5.43 13.95
N GLN A 178 3.34 6.70 14.32
CA GLN A 178 3.80 7.16 15.62
C GLN A 178 3.09 6.45 16.79
N ARG A 179 1.80 6.17 16.64
CA ARG A 179 1.01 5.46 17.66
C ARG A 179 1.19 3.95 17.63
N ASN A 180 1.65 3.40 16.49
CA ASN A 180 1.83 1.96 16.29
C ASN A 180 3.24 1.63 15.77
N PRO A 181 4.30 1.91 16.53
CA PRO A 181 5.69 1.68 16.12
C PRO A 181 6.03 0.17 15.99
N ASP A 182 5.16 -0.68 16.48
CA ASP A 182 5.21 -2.15 16.45
C ASP A 182 4.45 -2.76 15.26
N ALA A 183 3.92 -1.95 14.35
CA ALA A 183 3.25 -2.46 13.16
C ALA A 183 4.19 -3.36 12.33
N ALA A 184 3.73 -4.56 12.04
CA ALA A 184 4.51 -5.60 11.37
C ALA A 184 4.41 -5.52 9.84
N PHE A 185 3.27 -5.08 9.32
CA PHE A 185 3.04 -4.73 7.92
C PHE A 185 1.89 -3.72 7.82
N PHE A 186 1.69 -3.17 6.64
CA PHE A 186 0.53 -2.32 6.39
C PHE A 186 -0.14 -2.65 5.06
N VAL A 187 -1.44 -2.33 5.00
CA VAL A 187 -2.31 -2.47 3.82
C VAL A 187 -2.82 -1.09 3.43
N ASN A 188 -2.99 -0.84 2.15
CA ASN A 188 -3.90 0.18 1.64
C ASN A 188 -4.96 -0.51 0.77
N MET A 189 -6.22 -0.22 1.05
CA MET A 189 -7.38 -1.00 0.58
C MET A 189 -7.83 -0.67 -0.85
N GLY A 190 -6.93 -0.13 -1.68
CA GLY A 190 -7.23 0.31 -3.04
C GLY A 190 -7.47 1.81 -3.13
N ASP A 191 -7.61 2.31 -4.35
CA ASP A 191 -7.71 3.75 -4.63
C ASP A 191 -6.58 4.52 -3.92
N LEU A 192 -5.32 4.07 -4.16
CA LEU A 192 -4.13 4.69 -3.60
C LEU A 192 -3.99 6.12 -4.12
N VAL A 193 -4.32 6.27 -5.40
CA VAL A 193 -4.31 7.53 -6.14
C VAL A 193 -5.70 7.82 -6.70
N ASP A 194 -5.98 9.09 -7.02
CA ASP A 194 -7.25 9.49 -7.63
C ASP A 194 -7.28 9.18 -9.14
N ASN A 195 -6.12 8.98 -9.76
CA ASN A 195 -6.00 8.61 -11.17
C ASN A 195 -4.74 7.77 -11.40
N GLY A 196 -4.94 6.53 -11.84
CA GLY A 196 -3.88 5.52 -11.99
C GLY A 196 -2.79 5.87 -13.01
N GLU A 197 -3.09 6.73 -14.01
CA GLU A 197 -2.08 7.24 -14.93
C GLU A 197 -1.27 8.41 -14.36
N ASP A 198 -1.80 9.18 -13.40
CA ASP A 198 -1.15 10.40 -12.92
C ASP A 198 0.07 10.12 -12.04
N GLN A 199 1.24 10.20 -12.62
CA GLN A 199 2.49 9.94 -11.92
C GLN A 199 2.81 10.94 -10.80
N TYR A 200 2.27 12.15 -10.86
CA TYR A 200 2.42 13.11 -9.76
C TYR A 200 1.74 12.59 -8.50
N GLN A 201 0.57 11.97 -8.64
CA GLN A 201 -0.16 11.41 -7.51
C GLN A 201 0.56 10.19 -6.92
N TRP A 202 1.12 9.31 -7.76
CA TRP A 202 1.97 8.20 -7.30
C TRP A 202 3.18 8.69 -6.51
N ASN A 203 3.87 9.71 -7.02
CA ASN A 203 5.01 10.30 -6.31
C ASN A 203 4.57 10.88 -4.96
N ALA A 204 3.46 11.60 -4.90
CA ALA A 204 2.94 12.18 -3.67
C ALA A 204 2.48 11.10 -2.67
N TRP A 205 1.90 10.01 -3.16
CA TRP A 205 1.55 8.85 -2.33
C TRP A 205 2.81 8.22 -1.71
N PHE A 206 3.84 7.98 -2.51
CA PHE A 206 5.10 7.41 -2.02
C PHE A 206 5.83 8.34 -1.05
N ASP A 207 5.85 9.65 -1.31
CA ASP A 207 6.44 10.64 -0.40
C ASP A 207 5.78 10.58 0.99
N ALA A 208 4.45 10.37 1.06
CA ALA A 208 3.72 10.27 2.31
C ALA A 208 4.08 9.03 3.13
N VAL A 209 4.42 7.92 2.49
CA VAL A 209 4.74 6.64 3.16
C VAL A 209 6.25 6.33 3.21
N GLU A 210 7.12 7.22 2.73
CA GLU A 210 8.56 6.95 2.57
C GLU A 210 9.21 6.41 3.85
N GLU A 211 8.93 7.03 5.00
CA GLU A 211 9.46 6.62 6.29
C GLU A 211 8.93 5.25 6.77
N LEU A 212 7.75 4.85 6.29
CA LEU A 212 7.11 3.59 6.64
C LEU A 212 7.53 2.46 5.70
N ILE A 213 7.32 2.64 4.39
CA ILE A 213 7.39 1.57 3.39
C ILE A 213 8.80 0.99 3.19
N GLY A 214 9.83 1.75 3.51
CA GLY A 214 11.22 1.27 3.50
C GLY A 214 11.56 0.33 4.68
N ARG A 215 10.73 0.27 5.72
CA ARG A 215 11.00 -0.48 6.96
C ARG A 215 9.94 -1.52 7.28
N VAL A 216 8.72 -1.30 6.84
CA VAL A 216 7.54 -2.14 7.11
C VAL A 216 6.98 -2.61 5.79
N PRO A 217 6.76 -3.92 5.58
CA PRO A 217 6.27 -4.42 4.30
C PRO A 217 4.85 -3.98 4.01
N PHE A 218 4.61 -3.74 2.74
CA PHE A 218 3.36 -3.27 2.19
C PHE A 218 2.60 -4.38 1.45
N ALA A 219 1.31 -4.49 1.71
CA ALA A 219 0.38 -5.35 0.99
C ALA A 219 -0.69 -4.47 0.31
N PRO A 220 -0.50 -4.09 -0.97
CA PRO A 220 -1.46 -3.27 -1.69
C PRO A 220 -2.70 -4.06 -2.11
N VAL A 221 -3.87 -3.43 -2.04
CA VAL A 221 -5.08 -3.84 -2.74
C VAL A 221 -5.27 -2.94 -3.96
N MET A 222 -5.79 -3.44 -5.06
CA MET A 222 -6.09 -2.63 -6.25
C MET A 222 -7.51 -2.10 -6.17
N GLY A 223 -7.69 -0.79 -6.38
CA GLY A 223 -9.00 -0.16 -6.51
C GLY A 223 -9.32 0.21 -7.95
N ASN A 224 -10.49 0.78 -8.19
CA ASN A 224 -10.90 1.15 -9.55
C ASN A 224 -10.18 2.41 -10.05
N HIS A 225 -9.73 3.31 -9.17
CA HIS A 225 -8.99 4.50 -9.58
C HIS A 225 -7.61 4.17 -10.16
N GLU A 226 -7.02 3.02 -9.85
CA GLU A 226 -5.82 2.52 -10.50
C GLU A 226 -6.02 2.20 -11.99
N THR A 227 -7.27 2.05 -12.46
CA THR A 227 -7.62 1.69 -13.84
C THR A 227 -8.05 2.87 -14.71
N TYR A 228 -7.92 4.11 -14.27
CA TYR A 228 -8.31 5.29 -15.06
C TYR A 228 -7.10 6.02 -15.64
N ASP A 229 -7.25 6.48 -16.89
CA ASP A 229 -6.37 7.47 -17.48
C ASP A 229 -6.71 8.90 -16.99
N ARG A 230 -5.89 9.89 -17.36
CA ARG A 230 -6.10 11.29 -16.96
C ARG A 230 -7.36 11.95 -17.57
N SER A 231 -8.03 11.25 -18.49
CA SER A 231 -9.31 11.64 -19.08
C SER A 231 -10.49 10.88 -18.47
N TRP A 232 -10.24 10.09 -17.42
CA TRP A 232 -11.21 9.22 -16.76
C TRP A 232 -11.74 8.10 -17.68
N THR A 233 -10.92 7.65 -18.63
CA THR A 233 -11.20 6.49 -19.45
C THR A 233 -10.55 5.27 -18.85
N GLU A 234 -11.25 4.15 -18.86
CA GLU A 234 -10.76 2.88 -18.33
C GLU A 234 -9.56 2.37 -19.15
N ARG A 235 -8.55 1.91 -18.45
CA ARG A 235 -7.31 1.35 -18.99
C ARG A 235 -6.75 0.27 -18.06
N LEU A 236 -5.78 -0.48 -18.54
CA LEU A 236 -5.04 -1.40 -17.67
C LEU A 236 -4.29 -0.63 -16.57
N PRO A 237 -4.22 -1.16 -15.34
CA PRO A 237 -3.58 -0.52 -14.19
C PRO A 237 -2.04 -0.61 -14.25
N LEU A 238 -1.44 -0.08 -15.32
CA LEU A 238 -0.01 -0.27 -15.65
C LEU A 238 0.91 0.20 -14.53
N ALA A 239 0.59 1.35 -13.92
CA ALA A 239 1.40 1.88 -12.82
C ALA A 239 1.36 0.94 -11.60
N TYR A 240 0.18 0.51 -11.16
CA TYR A 240 0.04 -0.41 -10.03
C TYR A 240 0.83 -1.71 -10.27
N LEU A 241 0.66 -2.34 -11.43
CA LEU A 241 1.31 -3.59 -11.79
C LEU A 241 2.84 -3.47 -11.88
N ALA A 242 3.34 -2.30 -12.27
CA ALA A 242 4.78 -2.02 -12.34
C ALA A 242 5.38 -1.65 -10.97
N LEU A 243 4.63 -0.88 -10.17
CA LEU A 243 5.13 -0.33 -8.91
C LEU A 243 5.12 -1.34 -7.76
N PHE A 244 4.34 -2.44 -7.84
CA PHE A 244 4.21 -3.41 -6.75
C PHE A 244 4.41 -4.85 -7.22
N ASP A 245 5.55 -5.42 -6.86
CA ASP A 245 5.91 -6.82 -7.13
C ASP A 245 5.37 -7.72 -6.00
N VAL A 246 4.04 -7.88 -5.99
CA VAL A 246 3.30 -8.71 -5.04
C VAL A 246 3.47 -10.20 -5.32
N PRO A 247 3.06 -11.11 -4.41
CA PRO A 247 3.10 -12.55 -4.66
C PRO A 247 2.44 -12.94 -5.98
N GLY A 248 3.14 -13.73 -6.79
CA GLY A 248 2.63 -14.24 -8.07
C GLY A 248 1.94 -15.60 -7.90
N ASN A 249 1.14 -15.79 -6.86
CA ASN A 249 0.44 -17.05 -6.55
C ASN A 249 -1.05 -17.03 -6.94
N GLY A 250 -1.48 -15.97 -7.64
CA GLY A 250 -2.80 -15.90 -8.25
C GLY A 250 -2.85 -16.70 -9.55
N SER A 251 -2.95 -16.04 -10.69
CA SER A 251 -3.02 -16.64 -12.02
C SER A 251 -1.90 -16.12 -12.92
N ASP A 252 -1.39 -16.98 -13.81
CA ASP A 252 -0.46 -16.57 -14.85
C ASP A 252 -1.12 -15.65 -15.90
N GLU A 253 -2.46 -15.70 -16.05
CA GLU A 253 -3.22 -14.86 -16.95
C GLU A 253 -3.41 -13.44 -16.41
N PHE A 254 -3.52 -13.31 -15.08
CA PHE A 254 -3.66 -12.04 -14.36
C PHE A 254 -2.54 -11.84 -13.34
N PRO A 255 -1.27 -11.74 -13.77
CA PRO A 255 -0.15 -11.63 -12.84
C PRO A 255 -0.26 -10.33 -12.03
N ARG A 256 -0.13 -10.42 -10.69
CA ARG A 256 -0.18 -9.30 -9.74
C ARG A 256 -1.55 -8.62 -9.56
N TYR A 257 -2.62 -9.12 -10.21
CA TYR A 257 -3.96 -8.55 -10.03
C TYR A 257 -4.58 -8.97 -8.70
N TYR A 258 -4.34 -10.19 -8.26
CA TYR A 258 -4.78 -10.74 -6.99
C TYR A 258 -3.75 -11.75 -6.47
N TYR A 259 -3.73 -11.96 -5.18
CA TYR A 259 -2.72 -12.82 -4.55
C TYR A 259 -3.12 -13.20 -3.12
N SER A 260 -2.37 -14.09 -2.51
CA SER A 260 -2.46 -14.39 -1.08
C SER A 260 -1.10 -14.34 -0.40
N PHE A 261 -1.09 -14.18 0.92
CA PHE A 261 0.11 -14.24 1.74
C PHE A 261 -0.22 -14.68 3.16
N ASP A 262 0.75 -15.31 3.79
CA ASP A 262 0.65 -15.71 5.19
C ASP A 262 1.40 -14.72 6.08
N PHE A 263 0.75 -14.37 7.22
CA PHE A 263 1.40 -13.61 8.28
C PHE A 263 0.91 -14.08 9.65
N GLY A 264 1.79 -14.55 10.52
CA GLY A 264 1.41 -15.23 11.76
C GLY A 264 0.53 -16.46 11.49
N ASP A 265 -0.58 -16.53 12.21
CA ASP A 265 -1.60 -17.57 12.03
C ASP A 265 -2.74 -17.14 11.08
N VAL A 266 -2.52 -16.11 10.27
CA VAL A 266 -3.52 -15.57 9.35
C VAL A 266 -3.09 -15.79 7.91
N HIS A 267 -4.02 -16.33 7.13
CA HIS A 267 -3.98 -16.35 5.67
C HIS A 267 -4.74 -15.15 5.15
N PHE A 268 -4.05 -14.26 4.47
CA PHE A 268 -4.63 -13.07 3.83
C PHE A 268 -4.85 -13.35 2.35
N VAL A 269 -6.07 -13.15 1.90
CA VAL A 269 -6.44 -13.24 0.49
C VAL A 269 -6.75 -11.84 -0.02
N VAL A 270 -6.02 -11.36 -1.00
CA VAL A 270 -6.24 -10.08 -1.65
C VAL A 270 -6.94 -10.32 -2.98
N LEU A 271 -8.22 -10.00 -3.04
CA LEU A 271 -9.03 -10.13 -4.25
C LEU A 271 -9.07 -8.80 -5.01
N ASN A 272 -9.22 -8.91 -6.32
CA ASN A 272 -9.38 -7.77 -7.21
C ASN A 272 -10.83 -7.66 -7.67
N THR A 273 -11.43 -6.50 -7.48
CA THR A 273 -12.85 -6.23 -7.82
C THR A 273 -13.00 -5.23 -8.97
N VAL A 274 -11.96 -5.01 -9.78
CA VAL A 274 -11.99 -4.04 -10.89
C VAL A 274 -12.38 -4.67 -12.23
N TRP A 275 -12.97 -5.86 -12.22
CA TRP A 275 -13.39 -6.50 -13.49
C TRP A 275 -14.39 -5.68 -14.29
N GLN A 276 -15.23 -4.89 -13.62
CA GLN A 276 -16.19 -4.01 -14.30
C GLN A 276 -15.51 -2.95 -15.18
N GLU A 277 -14.33 -2.47 -14.76
CA GLU A 277 -13.54 -1.48 -15.48
C GLU A 277 -12.71 -2.09 -16.60
N ILE A 278 -12.27 -3.35 -16.47
CA ILE A 278 -11.28 -3.89 -17.38
C ILE A 278 -11.76 -5.07 -18.23
N ASP A 279 -12.97 -5.61 -18.02
CA ASP A 279 -13.47 -6.79 -18.74
C ASP A 279 -13.56 -6.58 -20.26
N ASP A 280 -13.80 -5.35 -20.72
CA ASP A 280 -13.76 -5.01 -22.15
C ASP A 280 -12.33 -5.02 -22.72
N ILE A 281 -11.29 -4.97 -21.87
CA ILE A 281 -9.88 -4.95 -22.25
C ILE A 281 -9.26 -6.34 -22.03
N VAL A 282 -9.44 -6.89 -20.82
CA VAL A 282 -8.94 -8.23 -20.43
C VAL A 282 -10.06 -8.94 -19.66
N PRO A 283 -10.90 -9.74 -20.37
CA PRO A 283 -12.05 -10.42 -19.76
C PRO A 283 -11.63 -11.61 -18.91
N GLY A 284 -12.46 -11.96 -17.91
CA GLY A 284 -12.35 -13.20 -17.16
C GLY A 284 -11.75 -13.08 -15.78
N LEU A 285 -11.33 -11.89 -15.33
CA LEU A 285 -10.70 -11.69 -14.02
C LEU A 285 -11.54 -12.21 -12.85
N ARG A 286 -12.87 -12.00 -12.89
CA ARG A 286 -13.77 -12.48 -11.84
C ARG A 286 -13.81 -14.03 -11.80
N ASP A 287 -13.99 -14.65 -12.94
CA ASP A 287 -14.19 -16.11 -13.05
C ASP A 287 -12.91 -16.85 -12.66
N GLU A 288 -11.74 -16.32 -13.02
CA GLU A 288 -10.43 -16.83 -12.58
C GLU A 288 -10.29 -16.81 -11.05
N GLN A 289 -10.66 -15.72 -10.40
CA GLN A 289 -10.61 -15.62 -8.93
C GLN A 289 -11.59 -16.55 -8.24
N LEU A 290 -12.80 -16.71 -8.78
CA LEU A 290 -13.79 -17.66 -8.26
C LEU A 290 -13.31 -19.11 -8.35
N ALA A 291 -12.53 -19.47 -9.39
CA ALA A 291 -11.94 -20.78 -9.52
C ALA A 291 -10.68 -20.97 -8.63
N TRP A 292 -9.89 -19.91 -8.43
CA TRP A 292 -8.65 -19.94 -7.66
C TRP A 292 -8.88 -19.96 -6.15
N LEU A 293 -9.80 -19.14 -5.63
CA LEU A 293 -10.02 -18.90 -4.21
C LEU A 293 -10.22 -20.18 -3.36
N PRO A 294 -11.04 -21.17 -3.79
CA PRO A 294 -11.19 -22.40 -3.02
C PRO A 294 -9.90 -23.21 -2.93
N GLN A 295 -9.07 -23.17 -3.96
CA GLN A 295 -7.80 -23.90 -4.01
C GLN A 295 -6.76 -23.24 -3.11
N ASP A 296 -6.70 -21.92 -3.10
CA ASP A 296 -5.78 -21.13 -2.30
C ASP A 296 -6.08 -21.30 -0.80
N ILE A 297 -7.32 -21.11 -0.38
CA ILE A 297 -7.73 -21.30 1.03
C ILE A 297 -7.50 -22.75 1.47
N ALA A 298 -7.82 -23.74 0.62
CA ALA A 298 -7.61 -25.15 0.95
C ALA A 298 -6.13 -25.54 1.07
N ALA A 299 -5.22 -24.80 0.43
CA ALA A 299 -3.78 -25.01 0.52
C ALA A 299 -3.15 -24.42 1.79
N SER A 300 -3.85 -23.49 2.45
CA SER A 300 -3.38 -22.86 3.69
C SER A 300 -3.61 -23.73 4.92
N ASP A 301 -2.65 -23.75 5.83
CA ASP A 301 -2.76 -24.39 7.16
C ASP A 301 -3.02 -23.37 8.29
N LYS A 302 -3.31 -22.13 7.94
CA LYS A 302 -3.50 -21.06 8.91
C LYS A 302 -4.84 -21.19 9.64
N LYS A 303 -4.84 -20.74 10.89
CA LYS A 303 -6.04 -20.75 11.73
C LYS A 303 -7.11 -19.78 11.27
N TRP A 304 -6.69 -18.64 10.73
CA TRP A 304 -7.53 -17.53 10.35
C TRP A 304 -7.46 -17.26 8.85
N THR A 305 -8.57 -16.90 8.24
CA THR A 305 -8.63 -16.40 6.87
C THR A 305 -9.26 -15.01 6.84
N VAL A 306 -8.52 -14.05 6.33
CA VAL A 306 -8.97 -12.65 6.16
C VAL A 306 -8.92 -12.28 4.69
N VAL A 307 -10.06 -11.84 4.14
CA VAL A 307 -10.17 -11.38 2.75
C VAL A 307 -10.10 -9.86 2.72
N LEU A 308 -9.29 -9.34 1.82
CA LEU A 308 -9.13 -7.92 1.52
C LEU A 308 -9.59 -7.68 0.09
N THR A 309 -10.54 -6.78 -0.10
CA THR A 309 -11.05 -6.42 -1.42
C THR A 309 -11.45 -4.95 -1.46
N HIS A 310 -11.36 -4.30 -2.62
CA HIS A 310 -11.65 -2.88 -2.69
C HIS A 310 -13.14 -2.61 -2.71
N ARG A 311 -13.88 -3.06 -3.74
CA ARG A 311 -15.32 -2.79 -3.83
C ARG A 311 -16.09 -3.48 -2.73
N ASP A 312 -17.15 -2.80 -2.31
CA ASP A 312 -17.99 -3.25 -1.22
C ASP A 312 -18.97 -4.36 -1.65
N VAL A 313 -19.20 -5.30 -0.73
CA VAL A 313 -20.16 -6.41 -0.93
C VAL A 313 -21.61 -5.97 -0.83
N LEU A 314 -21.89 -4.77 -0.30
CA LEU A 314 -23.24 -4.22 -0.15
C LEU A 314 -23.49 -3.08 -1.13
N HIS A 315 -24.75 -2.98 -1.56
CA HIS A 315 -25.25 -1.92 -2.42
C HIS A 315 -26.11 -0.94 -1.60
N TYR A 316 -25.64 0.29 -1.45
CA TYR A 316 -26.28 1.29 -0.60
C TYR A 316 -27.30 2.16 -1.37
N ARG A 317 -28.33 2.61 -0.66
CA ARG A 317 -29.17 3.71 -1.08
C ARG A 317 -28.35 5.00 -1.10
N ILE A 318 -28.66 5.88 -2.04
CA ILE A 318 -27.99 7.19 -2.20
C ILE A 318 -28.97 8.31 -1.88
N ALA A 319 -28.55 9.26 -1.08
CA ALA A 319 -29.33 10.46 -0.80
C ALA A 319 -29.72 11.19 -2.08
N GLY A 320 -31.00 11.52 -2.23
CA GLY A 320 -31.53 12.18 -3.44
C GLY A 320 -31.75 11.28 -4.66
N ARG A 321 -31.52 9.95 -4.53
CA ARG A 321 -31.77 8.93 -5.59
C ARG A 321 -32.69 7.83 -5.08
N PRO A 322 -34.01 8.08 -4.94
CA PRO A 322 -34.94 7.12 -4.34
C PRO A 322 -35.12 5.85 -5.16
N GLU A 323 -34.76 5.86 -6.45
CA GLU A 323 -34.78 4.68 -7.33
C GLU A 323 -33.68 3.67 -7.00
N ARG A 324 -32.60 4.08 -6.32
CA ARG A 324 -31.52 3.20 -5.92
C ARG A 324 -31.87 2.52 -4.59
N LEU A 325 -32.14 1.24 -4.65
CA LEU A 325 -32.46 0.41 -3.49
C LEU A 325 -31.18 -0.12 -2.84
N GLU A 326 -31.25 -0.39 -1.54
CA GLU A 326 -30.20 -1.16 -0.86
C GLU A 326 -30.27 -2.65 -1.25
N GLY A 327 -29.18 -3.36 -1.08
CA GLY A 327 -29.09 -4.78 -1.37
C GLY A 327 -27.67 -5.31 -1.31
N ILE A 328 -27.45 -6.41 -2.00
CA ILE A 328 -26.12 -7.00 -2.18
C ILE A 328 -25.57 -6.52 -3.52
N SER A 329 -24.30 -6.15 -3.54
CA SER A 329 -23.61 -5.74 -4.76
C SER A 329 -23.31 -6.93 -5.68
N GLU A 330 -22.82 -6.67 -6.88
CA GLU A 330 -22.38 -7.73 -7.78
C GLU A 330 -21.21 -8.51 -7.17
N GLU A 331 -20.29 -7.83 -6.49
CA GLU A 331 -19.20 -8.41 -5.72
C GLU A 331 -19.71 -9.30 -4.58
N GLY A 332 -20.72 -8.82 -3.87
CA GLY A 332 -21.35 -9.57 -2.80
C GLY A 332 -22.05 -10.83 -3.29
N VAL A 333 -22.80 -10.74 -4.38
CA VAL A 333 -23.44 -11.91 -4.99
C VAL A 333 -22.42 -12.95 -5.47
N ALA A 334 -21.29 -12.49 -6.00
CA ALA A 334 -20.24 -13.38 -6.51
C ALA A 334 -19.47 -14.07 -5.38
N PHE A 335 -19.12 -13.36 -4.30
CA PHE A 335 -18.15 -13.86 -3.33
C PHE A 335 -18.70 -14.22 -1.95
N MET A 336 -19.76 -13.57 -1.45
CA MET A 336 -20.25 -13.84 -0.07
C MET A 336 -20.62 -15.31 0.15
N PRO A 337 -21.36 -16.01 -0.75
CA PRO A 337 -21.65 -17.42 -0.57
C PRO A 337 -20.39 -18.29 -0.50
N LEU A 338 -19.36 -17.92 -1.28
CA LEU A 338 -18.10 -18.64 -1.31
C LEU A 338 -17.27 -18.39 -0.04
N PHE A 339 -17.26 -17.17 0.49
CA PHE A 339 -16.64 -16.88 1.78
C PHE A 339 -17.24 -17.69 2.94
N GLU A 340 -18.55 -17.85 2.93
CA GLU A 340 -19.26 -18.66 3.91
C GLU A 340 -18.93 -20.16 3.80
N GLU A 341 -18.90 -20.70 2.57
CA GLU A 341 -18.55 -22.09 2.30
C GLU A 341 -17.12 -22.41 2.71
N LEU A 342 -16.19 -21.49 2.44
CA LEU A 342 -14.77 -21.66 2.72
C LEU A 342 -14.37 -21.32 4.16
N GLY A 343 -15.30 -20.82 4.98
CA GLY A 343 -15.06 -20.50 6.38
C GLY A 343 -14.14 -19.30 6.60
N VAL A 344 -14.27 -18.26 5.74
CA VAL A 344 -13.61 -16.97 5.94
C VAL A 344 -14.03 -16.36 7.26
N ASP A 345 -13.09 -15.76 8.00
CA ASP A 345 -13.34 -15.17 9.32
C ASP A 345 -13.70 -13.69 9.27
N ALA A 346 -13.05 -12.94 8.38
CA ALA A 346 -13.32 -11.53 8.22
C ALA A 346 -13.10 -11.08 6.76
N VAL A 347 -13.91 -10.13 6.32
CA VAL A 347 -13.86 -9.50 5.01
C VAL A 347 -13.75 -7.98 5.20
N LEU A 348 -12.72 -7.38 4.66
CA LEU A 348 -12.50 -5.95 4.67
C LEU A 348 -12.73 -5.39 3.28
N THR A 349 -13.54 -4.35 3.20
CA THR A 349 -13.89 -3.65 1.94
C THR A 349 -13.61 -2.15 2.05
N ALA A 350 -13.66 -1.42 0.94
CA ALA A 350 -13.34 0.01 0.84
C ALA A 350 -14.28 0.73 -0.16
N HIS A 351 -13.79 1.65 -0.97
CA HIS A 351 -14.47 2.28 -2.10
C HIS A 351 -15.54 3.33 -1.76
N LEU A 352 -16.27 3.20 -0.66
CA LEU A 352 -17.39 4.09 -0.37
C LEU A 352 -17.03 5.27 0.54
N HIS A 353 -15.77 5.37 0.98
CA HIS A 353 -15.20 6.45 1.80
C HIS A 353 -15.99 6.70 3.11
N THR A 354 -16.50 5.64 3.71
CA THR A 354 -17.22 5.66 4.99
C THR A 354 -16.87 4.42 5.79
N TYR A 355 -16.60 4.58 7.09
CA TYR A 355 -16.38 3.41 7.95
C TYR A 355 -17.70 2.84 8.44
N ARG A 356 -17.89 1.53 8.25
CA ARG A 356 -19.05 0.79 8.75
C ARG A 356 -18.66 -0.61 9.21
N ASN A 357 -19.10 -0.98 10.39
CA ASN A 357 -19.04 -2.37 10.86
C ASN A 357 -20.42 -2.99 10.67
N ARG A 358 -20.47 -4.14 10.02
CA ARG A 358 -21.72 -4.84 9.68
C ARG A 358 -21.93 -6.08 10.54
N GLY A 359 -21.04 -6.31 11.52
CA GLY A 359 -21.08 -7.54 12.29
C GLY A 359 -20.85 -8.76 11.40
N HIS A 360 -21.39 -9.88 11.84
CA HIS A 360 -21.29 -11.17 11.15
C HIS A 360 -22.50 -11.38 10.23
N ILE A 361 -22.25 -11.78 8.98
CA ILE A 361 -23.29 -12.00 7.97
C ILE A 361 -23.16 -13.41 7.40
N ARG A 362 -24.28 -14.11 7.29
CA ARG A 362 -24.45 -15.40 6.61
C ARG A 362 -25.80 -15.41 5.89
N ASP A 363 -25.87 -16.00 4.70
CA ASP A 363 -27.09 -16.03 3.87
C ASP A 363 -27.71 -14.63 3.68
N PHE A 364 -26.85 -13.58 3.61
CA PHE A 364 -27.23 -12.17 3.48
C PHE A 364 -28.03 -11.60 4.66
N GLU A 365 -27.96 -12.22 5.83
CA GLU A 365 -28.59 -11.77 7.07
C GLU A 365 -27.57 -11.77 8.21
N HIS A 366 -27.86 -11.05 9.31
CA HIS A 366 -27.03 -11.12 10.51
C HIS A 366 -27.03 -12.52 11.11
N ASP A 367 -25.86 -13.13 11.19
CA ASP A 367 -25.64 -14.44 11.81
C ASP A 367 -24.23 -14.50 12.42
N PRO A 368 -24.11 -14.79 13.74
CA PRO A 368 -22.82 -14.85 14.41
C PRO A 368 -21.89 -15.96 13.92
N THR A 369 -22.36 -16.87 13.07
CA THR A 369 -21.56 -17.94 12.47
C THR A 369 -20.98 -17.57 11.10
N GLY A 370 -21.38 -16.44 10.53
CA GLY A 370 -20.86 -15.92 9.28
C GLY A 370 -19.55 -15.15 9.45
N PRO A 371 -18.89 -14.77 8.35
CA PRO A 371 -17.74 -13.85 8.37
C PRO A 371 -18.09 -12.48 8.96
N LEU A 372 -17.13 -11.84 9.63
CA LEU A 372 -17.23 -10.43 10.01
C LEU A 372 -17.00 -9.55 8.76
N TYR A 373 -17.85 -8.54 8.54
CA TYR A 373 -17.69 -7.59 7.42
C TYR A 373 -17.43 -6.17 7.91
N ILE A 374 -16.36 -5.54 7.41
CA ILE A 374 -15.99 -4.16 7.73
C ILE A 374 -15.74 -3.38 6.45
N LEU A 375 -16.42 -2.26 6.27
CA LEU A 375 -16.10 -1.22 5.31
C LEU A 375 -15.13 -0.24 5.97
N THR A 376 -13.94 -0.09 5.41
CA THR A 376 -12.78 0.44 6.13
C THR A 376 -12.72 1.96 6.25
N GLY A 377 -13.43 2.72 5.42
CA GLY A 377 -13.52 4.17 5.57
C GLY A 377 -12.80 4.99 4.49
N VAL A 378 -12.09 6.03 4.90
CA VAL A 378 -11.32 6.94 4.03
C VAL A 378 -10.04 7.41 4.71
N ALA A 379 -8.93 7.45 3.98
CA ALA A 379 -7.64 7.94 4.44
C ALA A 379 -7.14 9.17 3.65
N GLY A 380 -7.80 9.47 2.53
CA GLY A 380 -7.54 10.64 1.70
C GLY A 380 -8.57 11.76 1.87
N ASN A 381 -8.49 12.78 1.03
CA ASN A 381 -9.39 13.94 1.14
C ASN A 381 -10.57 13.96 0.16
N VAL A 382 -10.78 12.88 -0.58
CA VAL A 382 -12.00 12.69 -1.40
C VAL A 382 -13.10 12.13 -0.51
N ARG A 383 -14.19 12.87 -0.31
CA ARG A 383 -15.28 12.50 0.61
C ARG A 383 -16.63 12.74 0.00
N TYR A 384 -17.61 11.96 0.44
CA TYR A 384 -18.99 12.01 -0.04
C TYR A 384 -19.97 12.23 1.14
N PRO A 385 -19.91 13.37 1.83
CA PRO A 385 -20.65 13.59 3.08
C PRO A 385 -22.17 13.43 2.88
N GLY A 386 -22.76 12.52 3.67
CA GLY A 386 -24.19 12.26 3.64
C GLY A 386 -24.72 11.62 2.35
N LEU A 387 -23.83 11.08 1.49
CA LEU A 387 -24.22 10.43 0.24
C LEU A 387 -24.87 9.05 0.49
N TRP A 388 -24.24 8.24 1.32
CA TRP A 388 -24.66 6.86 1.61
C TRP A 388 -25.64 6.83 2.77
N LEU A 389 -26.86 6.35 2.52
CA LEU A 389 -27.85 6.11 3.58
C LEU A 389 -27.53 4.81 4.31
N ASP A 390 -28.08 4.65 5.52
CA ASP A 390 -27.89 3.46 6.32
C ASP A 390 -28.43 2.21 5.60
N HIS A 391 -27.72 1.09 5.73
CA HIS A 391 -28.12 -0.22 5.22
C HIS A 391 -28.65 -1.05 6.38
N ALA A 392 -29.61 -1.96 6.11
CA ALA A 392 -30.18 -2.83 7.15
C ALA A 392 -29.14 -3.75 7.83
N LEU A 393 -28.02 -4.01 7.16
CA LEU A 393 -26.90 -4.81 7.67
C LEU A 393 -25.81 -3.96 8.36
N ASP A 394 -25.93 -2.64 8.50
CA ASP A 394 -25.00 -1.85 9.29
C ASP A 394 -25.29 -2.00 10.80
N GLU A 395 -24.31 -2.44 11.58
CA GLU A 395 -24.38 -2.45 13.05
C GLU A 395 -23.80 -1.18 13.67
N PHE A 396 -22.72 -0.65 13.06
CA PHE A 396 -22.09 0.59 13.47
C PHE A 396 -21.69 1.43 12.25
N ILE A 397 -21.95 2.72 12.33
CA ILE A 397 -21.62 3.72 11.31
C ILE A 397 -20.76 4.80 11.96
N ALA A 398 -19.64 5.14 11.34
CA ALA A 398 -18.80 6.23 11.82
C ALA A 398 -19.57 7.54 11.94
N PRO A 399 -19.23 8.41 12.92
CA PRO A 399 -19.83 9.74 13.04
C PRO A 399 -19.75 10.54 11.72
N GLN A 400 -20.84 11.23 11.39
CA GLN A 400 -20.96 12.05 10.19
C GLN A 400 -20.71 13.53 10.49
N PRO A 401 -20.11 14.34 9.60
CA PRO A 401 -19.50 13.89 8.32
C PRO A 401 -18.27 13.02 8.56
N GLU A 402 -18.03 12.10 7.61
CA GLU A 402 -16.85 11.22 7.68
C GLU A 402 -15.56 12.04 7.77
N THR A 403 -14.64 11.55 8.60
CA THR A 403 -13.26 12.04 8.69
C THR A 403 -12.31 10.92 8.35
N ASP A 404 -11.05 11.26 8.07
CA ASP A 404 -10.01 10.26 7.85
C ASP A 404 -9.96 9.27 9.02
N ASN A 405 -9.67 8.03 8.68
CA ASN A 405 -9.50 6.99 9.67
C ASN A 405 -8.47 5.95 9.18
N TYR A 406 -7.98 5.17 10.11
CA TYR A 406 -7.21 3.96 9.84
C TYR A 406 -7.64 2.85 10.82
N LEU A 407 -7.38 1.62 10.44
CA LEU A 407 -7.63 0.49 11.33
C LEU A 407 -6.31 -0.12 11.81
N THR A 408 -6.37 -0.74 12.99
CA THR A 408 -5.39 -1.75 13.40
C THR A 408 -6.04 -3.12 13.39
N LEU A 409 -5.34 -4.12 12.86
CA LEU A 409 -5.61 -5.53 13.08
C LEU A 409 -4.58 -6.07 14.07
N GLU A 410 -5.03 -6.47 15.25
CA GLU A 410 -4.24 -7.24 16.20
C GLU A 410 -4.65 -8.71 16.10
N ALA A 411 -3.74 -9.53 15.58
CA ALA A 411 -3.96 -10.96 15.41
C ALA A 411 -3.19 -11.78 16.46
N SER A 412 -3.86 -12.79 16.97
CA SER A 412 -3.28 -13.76 17.90
C SER A 412 -3.83 -15.16 17.59
N PRO A 413 -3.30 -16.24 18.17
CA PRO A 413 -3.87 -17.56 17.98
C PRO A 413 -5.34 -17.68 18.36
N ASP A 414 -5.85 -16.83 19.27
CA ASP A 414 -7.21 -16.96 19.82
C ASP A 414 -8.16 -15.83 19.38
N ALA A 415 -7.66 -14.79 18.73
CA ALA A 415 -8.49 -13.65 18.36
C ALA A 415 -7.91 -12.83 17.19
N LEU A 416 -8.82 -12.30 16.38
CA LEU A 416 -8.60 -11.17 15.48
C LEU A 416 -9.33 -9.98 16.06
N ARG A 417 -8.62 -8.88 16.35
CA ARG A 417 -9.23 -7.65 16.87
C ARG A 417 -9.01 -6.51 15.89
N PHE A 418 -10.08 -5.94 15.41
CA PHE A 418 -10.11 -4.79 14.53
C PHE A 418 -10.51 -3.55 15.31
N ARG A 419 -9.74 -2.48 15.20
CA ARG A 419 -10.06 -1.18 15.82
C ARG A 419 -9.93 -0.06 14.82
N CYS A 420 -10.94 0.80 14.76
CA CYS A 420 -10.95 1.98 13.91
C CYS A 420 -10.56 3.22 14.71
N PHE A 421 -9.59 3.99 14.20
CA PHE A 421 -9.06 5.19 14.83
C PHE A 421 -9.22 6.41 13.93
N LEU A 422 -9.59 7.54 14.53
CA LEU A 422 -9.55 8.85 13.91
C LEU A 422 -8.12 9.45 13.93
N PRO A 423 -7.85 10.54 13.20
CA PRO A 423 -6.51 11.15 13.15
C PRO A 423 -5.97 11.61 14.51
N ASP A 424 -6.86 11.98 15.44
CA ASP A 424 -6.50 12.38 16.81
C ASP A 424 -6.12 11.19 17.72
N GLY A 425 -6.32 9.95 17.24
CA GLY A 425 -6.07 8.70 17.95
C GLY A 425 -7.24 8.19 18.76
N SER A 426 -8.42 8.84 18.69
CA SER A 426 -9.64 8.31 19.31
C SER A 426 -10.10 7.05 18.59
N CYS A 427 -10.39 5.98 19.35
CA CYS A 427 -10.94 4.74 18.85
C CYS A 427 -12.48 4.89 18.77
N ILE A 428 -13.04 4.70 17.58
CA ILE A 428 -14.49 4.84 17.36
C ILE A 428 -15.21 3.49 17.27
N ASP A 429 -14.49 2.42 16.96
CA ASP A 429 -15.04 1.05 16.94
C ASP A 429 -13.96 0.03 17.33
N ASP A 430 -14.40 -1.08 17.97
CA ASP A 430 -13.52 -2.12 18.50
C ASP A 430 -14.26 -3.47 18.46
N VAL A 431 -13.95 -4.30 17.48
CA VAL A 431 -14.60 -5.58 17.28
C VAL A 431 -13.60 -6.74 17.31
N THR A 432 -14.01 -7.87 17.88
CA THR A 432 -13.13 -9.04 18.05
C THR A 432 -13.81 -10.32 17.60
N VAL A 433 -13.19 -11.02 16.65
CA VAL A 433 -13.55 -12.40 16.26
C VAL A 433 -12.75 -13.38 17.11
N ARG A 434 -13.38 -14.44 17.59
CA ARG A 434 -12.75 -15.49 18.43
C ARG A 434 -13.05 -16.89 17.89
N LYS A 435 -12.03 -17.74 17.97
CA LYS A 435 -12.12 -19.21 17.71
C LYS A 435 -11.63 -20.00 18.90
#